data_26565373152312b2066c9cb368ff5909
#
_entry.id   26565373152312b2066c9cb368ff5909
#
_cell.length_a   1.000
_cell.length_b   1.000
_cell.length_c   1.000
_cell.angle_alpha   90.00
_cell.angle_beta   90.00
_cell.angle_gamma   90.00
#
_symmetry.space_group_name_H-M   'P 1'
#
loop_
_entity.id
_entity.type
_entity.pdbx_description
1 polymer ?
#
loop_
_entity_poly.entity_id
_entity_poly.type
_entity_poly.pdbx_seq_one_letter_code
_entity_poly.pdbx_strand_id
1 'polypeptide(L)'
;MRLHILRYNPADPASVPHMQTFELEQTEGMTLFIALNEIREKQDPSLQFDFVCRAGICGSCAMVVNGRPTLACRTLTKNVGPDITLAPLPFFALIGDLSVDTGTWMRGMSERVRGWLHMKDPNPDLSRIEEKMDPDLADKIYELDRCIECGCCVAACGTARMRKDFVG
;
A
#
# COMPACT_ATOMS: atom_id res chain seq x y z
N MET A 1 14.46 7.21 18.23
CA MET A 1 13.10 6.67 18.11
C MET A 1 13.14 5.15 18.07
N ARG A 2 12.05 4.48 18.43
CA ARG A 2 11.95 3.02 18.42
C ARG A 2 10.86 2.60 17.43
N LEU A 3 11.18 1.62 16.58
CA LEU A 3 10.23 1.00 15.68
C LEU A 3 9.98 -0.44 16.14
N HIS A 4 8.73 -0.74 16.48
CA HIS A 4 8.26 -2.08 16.84
C HIS A 4 7.62 -2.70 15.59
N ILE A 5 8.30 -3.64 14.97
CA ILE A 5 7.91 -4.21 13.67
C ILE A 5 7.44 -5.64 13.87
N LEU A 6 6.26 -5.98 13.35
CA LEU A 6 5.82 -7.36 13.28
C LEU A 6 6.70 -8.12 12.28
N ARG A 7 7.36 -9.18 12.79
CA ARG A 7 8.21 -10.06 12.00
C ARG A 7 7.53 -11.42 11.87
N TYR A 8 7.35 -11.85 10.66
CA TYR A 8 6.83 -13.18 10.35
C TYR A 8 7.01 -13.53 8.88
N ASN A 9 7.56 -14.70 8.60
CA ASN A 9 7.68 -15.25 7.25
C ASN A 9 6.82 -16.51 7.14
N PRO A 10 5.64 -16.47 6.48
CA PRO A 10 4.77 -17.62 6.35
C PRO A 10 5.35 -18.75 5.48
N ALA A 11 6.37 -18.47 4.66
CA ALA A 11 7.06 -19.49 3.85
C ALA A 11 8.10 -20.29 4.64
N ASP A 12 8.48 -19.82 5.84
CA ASP A 12 9.42 -20.52 6.72
C ASP A 12 8.66 -21.21 7.87
N PRO A 13 8.59 -22.55 7.91
CA PRO A 13 7.90 -23.28 8.98
C PRO A 13 8.45 -23.02 10.39
N ALA A 14 9.69 -22.55 10.51
CA ALA A 14 10.29 -22.21 11.78
C ALA A 14 9.98 -20.77 12.23
N SER A 15 9.43 -19.95 11.36
CA SER A 15 9.08 -18.56 11.67
C SER A 15 7.84 -18.51 12.58
N VAL A 16 7.95 -17.74 13.66
CA VAL A 16 6.84 -17.47 14.58
C VAL A 16 6.58 -15.97 14.61
N PRO A 17 5.32 -15.51 14.52
CA PRO A 17 5.01 -14.09 14.60
C PRO A 17 5.51 -13.49 15.92
N HIS A 18 6.31 -12.42 15.83
CA HIS A 18 6.82 -11.69 16.99
C HIS A 18 7.03 -10.22 16.68
N MET A 19 7.12 -9.41 17.72
CA MET A 19 7.50 -8.01 17.59
C MET A 19 9.00 -7.85 17.80
N GLN A 20 9.68 -7.28 16.83
CA GLN A 20 11.09 -6.92 16.93
C GLN A 20 11.22 -5.40 17.04
N THR A 21 12.07 -4.95 17.96
CA THR A 21 12.29 -3.51 18.19
C THR A 21 13.64 -3.09 17.59
N PHE A 22 13.60 -2.02 16.82
CA PHE A 22 14.78 -1.37 16.26
C PHE A 22 14.89 0.05 16.78
N GLU A 23 16.10 0.46 17.10
CA GLU A 23 16.40 1.83 17.54
C GLU A 23 17.14 2.59 16.45
N LEU A 24 16.69 3.81 16.20
CA LEU A 24 17.29 4.72 15.21
C LEU A 24 17.37 6.14 15.76
N GLU A 25 18.35 6.87 15.27
CA GLU A 25 18.39 8.31 15.43
C GLU A 25 17.37 8.95 14.48
N GLN A 26 16.52 9.82 15.03
CA GLN A 26 15.53 10.53 14.22
C GLN A 26 16.17 11.78 13.61
N THR A 27 16.17 11.87 12.30
CA THR A 27 16.66 13.03 11.55
C THR A 27 15.53 13.90 11.04
N GLU A 28 15.82 15.17 10.76
CA GLU A 28 14.82 16.09 10.20
C GLU A 28 14.35 15.60 8.83
N GLY A 29 13.03 15.64 8.60
CA GLY A 29 12.43 15.20 7.33
C GLY A 29 12.40 13.68 7.12
N MET A 30 12.84 12.87 8.10
CA MET A 30 12.83 11.41 7.99
C MET A 30 11.41 10.87 7.83
N THR A 31 11.17 10.11 6.76
CA THR A 31 9.95 9.33 6.56
C THR A 31 10.12 7.92 7.13
N LEU A 32 9.00 7.23 7.37
CA LEU A 32 9.06 5.81 7.77
C LEU A 32 9.76 4.93 6.73
N PHE A 33 9.63 5.27 5.43
CA PHE A 33 10.38 4.57 4.38
C PHE A 33 11.90 4.69 4.60
N ILE A 34 12.41 5.90 4.89
CA ILE A 34 13.85 6.12 5.14
C ILE A 34 14.28 5.32 6.36
N ALA A 35 13.51 5.35 7.44
CA ALA A 35 13.78 4.59 8.66
C ALA A 35 13.83 3.07 8.41
N LEU A 36 12.86 2.52 7.69
CA LEU A 36 12.83 1.10 7.33
C LEU A 36 14.00 0.70 6.42
N ASN A 37 14.34 1.55 5.47
CA ASN A 37 15.49 1.30 4.59
C ASN A 37 16.81 1.32 5.38
N GLU A 38 16.96 2.24 6.33
CA GLU A 38 18.14 2.30 7.22
C GLU A 38 18.25 1.04 8.10
N ILE A 39 17.13 0.54 8.64
CA ILE A 39 17.11 -0.72 9.37
C ILE A 39 17.59 -1.86 8.48
N ARG A 40 17.04 -1.98 7.27
CA ARG A 40 17.39 -3.06 6.34
C ARG A 40 18.84 -3.00 5.89
N GLU A 41 19.40 -1.82 5.70
CA GLU A 41 20.77 -1.65 5.25
C GLU A 41 21.81 -1.84 6.37
N LYS A 42 21.49 -1.41 7.62
CA LYS A 42 22.47 -1.32 8.69
C LYS A 42 22.27 -2.30 9.85
N GLN A 43 21.04 -2.77 10.08
CA GLN A 43 20.71 -3.59 11.26
C GLN A 43 20.23 -4.99 10.88
N ASP A 44 19.26 -5.11 9.98
CA ASP A 44 18.67 -6.40 9.63
C ASP A 44 18.25 -6.48 8.15
N PRO A 45 19.09 -7.05 7.27
CA PRO A 45 18.80 -7.15 5.85
C PRO A 45 17.66 -8.12 5.52
N SER A 46 17.17 -8.91 6.47
CA SER A 46 16.05 -9.82 6.29
C SER A 46 14.69 -9.13 6.37
N LEU A 47 14.64 -7.86 6.79
CA LEU A 47 13.39 -7.10 6.91
C LEU A 47 12.69 -6.97 5.55
N GLN A 48 11.45 -7.50 5.47
CA GLN A 48 10.62 -7.48 4.26
C GLN A 48 9.61 -6.34 4.31
N PHE A 49 9.69 -5.45 3.35
CA PHE A 49 8.70 -4.42 3.07
C PHE A 49 8.82 -3.96 1.62
N ASP A 50 7.72 -3.51 1.04
CA ASP A 50 7.67 -3.11 -0.36
C ASP A 50 7.77 -1.59 -0.53
N PHE A 51 8.43 -1.19 -1.61
CA PHE A 51 8.46 0.21 -2.05
C PHE A 51 8.92 0.31 -3.50
N VAL A 52 8.45 1.35 -4.20
CA VAL A 52 8.89 1.64 -5.58
C VAL A 52 9.12 3.15 -5.75
N CYS A 53 8.05 3.96 -5.77
CA CYS A 53 8.12 5.36 -6.16
C CYS A 53 8.70 6.31 -5.08
N ARG A 54 8.57 5.99 -3.81
CA ARG A 54 8.94 6.82 -2.64
C ARG A 54 8.29 8.21 -2.60
N ALA A 55 7.26 8.43 -3.43
CA ALA A 55 6.62 9.72 -3.66
C ALA A 55 5.09 9.71 -3.42
N GLY A 56 4.55 8.59 -2.89
CA GLY A 56 3.12 8.45 -2.59
C GLY A 56 2.23 8.22 -3.81
N ILE A 57 2.76 7.64 -4.90
CA ILE A 57 2.05 7.45 -6.17
C ILE A 57 1.75 5.97 -6.45
N CYS A 58 2.62 5.03 -6.03
CA CYS A 58 2.48 3.62 -6.40
C CYS A 58 1.75 2.75 -5.37
N GLY A 59 1.54 3.22 -4.14
CA GLY A 59 0.87 2.44 -3.10
C GLY A 59 1.68 1.33 -2.43
N SER A 60 2.81 0.86 -3.01
CA SER A 60 3.54 -0.33 -2.57
C SER A 60 3.97 -0.31 -1.09
N CYS A 61 4.30 0.85 -0.54
CA CYS A 61 4.76 0.99 0.84
C CYS A 61 3.62 1.15 1.86
N ALA A 62 2.43 0.72 1.51
CA ALA A 62 1.28 0.77 2.40
C ALA A 62 1.41 -0.26 3.53
N MET A 63 1.22 0.19 4.76
CA MET A 63 1.29 -0.62 5.97
C MET A 63 0.48 0.00 7.10
N VAL A 64 0.30 -0.73 8.19
CA VAL A 64 -0.33 -0.19 9.40
C VAL A 64 0.73 0.49 10.27
N VAL A 65 0.51 1.76 10.57
CA VAL A 65 1.36 2.59 11.45
C VAL A 65 0.53 3.01 12.66
N ASN A 66 0.91 2.59 13.85
CA ASN A 66 0.17 2.88 15.09
C ASN A 66 -1.34 2.59 14.96
N GLY A 67 -1.68 1.45 14.34
CA GLY A 67 -3.06 1.01 14.13
C GLY A 67 -3.79 1.65 12.94
N ARG A 68 -3.15 2.54 12.15
CA ARG A 68 -3.76 3.20 10.98
C ARG A 68 -3.07 2.80 9.68
N PRO A 69 -3.80 2.28 8.68
CA PRO A 69 -3.24 2.06 7.35
C PRO A 69 -2.79 3.37 6.69
N THR A 70 -1.54 3.42 6.24
CA THR A 70 -0.94 4.60 5.61
C THR A 70 0.25 4.23 4.72
N LEU A 71 0.81 5.19 3.99
CA LEU A 71 1.99 5.02 3.16
C LEU A 71 3.25 5.39 3.93
N ALA A 72 4.20 4.48 4.07
CA ALA A 72 5.46 4.74 4.78
C ALA A 72 6.25 5.91 4.17
N CYS A 73 6.25 6.05 2.84
CA CYS A 73 6.97 7.12 2.16
C CYS A 73 6.36 8.52 2.35
N ARG A 74 5.10 8.62 2.83
CA ARG A 74 4.41 9.88 3.10
C ARG A 74 4.27 10.19 4.59
N THR A 75 4.64 9.26 5.44
CA THR A 75 4.54 9.41 6.89
C THR A 75 5.86 9.87 7.48
N LEU A 76 5.90 11.11 7.94
CA LEU A 76 7.07 11.65 8.65
C LEU A 76 7.13 11.05 10.06
N THR A 77 8.30 10.58 10.47
CA THR A 77 8.50 9.95 11.79
C THR A 77 8.16 10.91 12.94
N LYS A 78 8.44 12.21 12.78
CA LYS A 78 8.10 13.24 13.77
C LYS A 78 6.61 13.37 14.08
N ASN A 79 5.75 12.96 13.13
CA ASN A 79 4.28 13.09 13.27
C ASN A 79 3.62 11.90 13.94
N VAL A 80 4.36 10.79 14.15
CA VAL A 80 3.82 9.54 14.68
C VAL A 80 4.39 9.15 16.05
N GLY A 81 5.30 9.97 16.55
CA GLY A 81 5.87 9.83 17.90
C GLY A 81 7.20 9.06 17.94
N PRO A 82 7.81 8.97 19.13
CA PRO A 82 9.10 8.31 19.32
C PRO A 82 9.01 6.78 19.33
N ASP A 83 7.83 6.22 19.61
CA ASP A 83 7.53 4.80 19.63
C ASP A 83 6.50 4.50 18.53
N ILE A 84 6.91 3.73 17.54
CA ILE A 84 6.13 3.50 16.33
C ILE A 84 5.93 2.00 16.13
N THR A 85 4.67 1.56 16.12
CA THR A 85 4.31 0.17 15.83
C THR A 85 3.96 0.01 14.37
N LEU A 86 4.59 -0.96 13.70
CA LEU A 86 4.39 -1.28 12.29
C LEU A 86 3.88 -2.71 12.12
N ALA A 87 2.85 -2.87 11.30
CA ALA A 87 2.27 -4.17 10.95
C ALA A 87 1.85 -4.19 9.48
N PRO A 88 1.72 -5.38 8.85
CA PRO A 88 1.21 -5.49 7.50
C PRO A 88 -0.25 -5.03 7.39
N LEU A 89 -0.67 -4.68 6.19
CA LEU A 89 -2.08 -4.37 5.93
C LEU A 89 -2.95 -5.61 6.20
N PRO A 90 -3.95 -5.53 7.10
CA PRO A 90 -4.92 -6.59 7.27
C PRO A 90 -5.78 -6.75 6.00
N PHE A 91 -6.48 -7.89 5.86
CA PHE A 91 -7.29 -8.28 4.72
C PHE A 91 -6.48 -8.93 3.57
N PHE A 92 -5.28 -8.49 3.31
CA PHE A 92 -4.42 -9.04 2.26
C PHE A 92 -3.60 -10.24 2.76
N ALA A 93 -3.26 -11.16 1.86
CA ALA A 93 -2.40 -12.28 2.21
C ALA A 93 -0.98 -11.79 2.53
N LEU A 94 -0.42 -12.27 3.64
CA LEU A 94 0.92 -11.91 4.05
C LEU A 94 1.97 -12.62 3.21
N ILE A 95 2.92 -11.88 2.66
CA ILE A 95 4.12 -12.40 2.00
C ILE A 95 5.24 -12.57 3.03
N GLY A 96 5.50 -11.54 3.82
CA GLY A 96 6.47 -11.56 4.91
C GLY A 96 6.57 -10.21 5.59
N ASP A 97 6.73 -10.19 6.90
CA ASP A 97 6.82 -9.01 7.77
C ASP A 97 5.74 -7.95 7.45
N LEU A 98 6.10 -6.90 6.70
CA LEU A 98 5.20 -5.81 6.32
C LEU A 98 4.70 -5.91 4.87
N SER A 99 5.19 -6.88 4.09
CA SER A 99 4.85 -7.10 2.69
C SER A 99 3.60 -7.96 2.53
N VAL A 100 2.66 -7.54 1.69
CA VAL A 100 1.37 -8.22 1.46
C VAL A 100 1.05 -8.34 -0.03
N ASP A 101 0.31 -9.39 -0.42
CA ASP A 101 -0.20 -9.58 -1.79
C ASP A 101 -1.48 -8.75 -2.03
N THR A 102 -1.32 -7.56 -2.56
CA THR A 102 -2.43 -6.74 -3.06
C THR A 102 -2.85 -7.14 -4.47
N GLY A 103 -1.98 -7.80 -5.24
CA GLY A 103 -2.20 -8.11 -6.64
C GLY A 103 -3.38 -9.06 -6.89
N THR A 104 -3.59 -10.03 -6.01
CA THR A 104 -4.74 -10.95 -6.10
C THR A 104 -6.06 -10.21 -5.95
N TRP A 105 -6.15 -9.28 -5.00
CA TRP A 105 -7.36 -8.45 -4.83
C TRP A 105 -7.58 -7.51 -6.02
N MET A 106 -6.50 -6.86 -6.52
CA MET A 106 -6.54 -5.96 -7.67
C MET A 106 -7.04 -6.68 -8.93
N ARG A 107 -6.57 -7.90 -9.20
CA ARG A 107 -7.06 -8.70 -10.33
C ARG A 107 -8.56 -8.99 -10.20
N GLY A 108 -9.03 -9.39 -9.03
CA GLY A 108 -10.44 -9.64 -8.78
C GLY A 108 -11.31 -8.39 -8.96
N MET A 109 -10.81 -7.22 -8.57
CA MET A 109 -11.49 -5.93 -8.80
C MET A 109 -11.53 -5.59 -10.30
N SER A 110 -10.41 -5.72 -10.99
CA SER A 110 -10.32 -5.48 -12.43
C SER A 110 -11.30 -6.37 -13.23
N GLU A 111 -11.42 -7.63 -12.88
CA GLU A 111 -12.37 -8.55 -13.50
C GLU A 111 -13.82 -8.10 -13.32
N ARG A 112 -14.18 -7.57 -12.14
CA ARG A 112 -15.53 -7.09 -11.84
C ARG A 112 -15.90 -5.82 -12.56
N VAL A 113 -14.96 -4.86 -12.71
CA VAL A 113 -15.21 -3.59 -13.42
C VAL A 113 -15.01 -3.72 -14.93
N ARG A 114 -14.54 -4.84 -15.42
CA ARG A 114 -14.26 -5.10 -16.84
C ARG A 114 -15.45 -4.80 -17.77
N GLY A 115 -16.68 -5.06 -17.32
CA GLY A 115 -17.89 -4.78 -18.05
C GLY A 115 -18.25 -3.29 -18.14
N TRP A 116 -17.54 -2.40 -17.44
CA TRP A 116 -17.77 -0.96 -17.41
C TRP A 116 -16.96 -0.19 -18.44
N LEU A 117 -16.05 -0.88 -19.13
CA LEU A 117 -15.31 -0.28 -20.24
C LEU A 117 -16.23 -0.20 -21.45
N HIS A 118 -16.83 0.98 -21.66
CA HIS A 118 -17.62 1.29 -22.84
C HIS A 118 -16.75 1.92 -23.90
N MET A 119 -16.39 1.15 -24.91
CA MET A 119 -15.78 1.68 -26.13
C MET A 119 -16.89 2.00 -27.13
N LYS A 120 -16.95 3.24 -27.62
CA LYS A 120 -17.87 3.63 -28.69
C LYS A 120 -17.64 2.83 -29.97
N ASP A 121 -16.38 2.53 -30.26
CA ASP A 121 -15.96 1.72 -31.38
C ASP A 121 -15.10 0.55 -30.85
N PRO A 122 -15.52 -0.71 -31.06
CA PRO A 122 -14.74 -1.88 -30.66
C PRO A 122 -13.43 -2.04 -31.45
N ASN A 123 -13.28 -1.36 -32.60
CA ASN A 123 -12.08 -1.36 -33.43
C ASN A 123 -11.66 0.09 -33.75
N PRO A 124 -11.15 0.84 -32.78
CA PRO A 124 -10.80 2.23 -32.98
C PRO A 124 -9.68 2.37 -34.04
N ASP A 125 -9.83 3.34 -34.91
CA ASP A 125 -8.77 3.71 -35.87
C ASP A 125 -7.65 4.46 -35.12
N LEU A 126 -6.59 3.75 -34.79
CA LEU A 126 -5.44 4.29 -34.03
C LEU A 126 -4.63 5.33 -34.82
N SER A 127 -4.90 5.52 -36.12
CA SER A 127 -4.27 6.58 -36.92
C SER A 127 -4.93 7.95 -36.71
N ARG A 128 -6.11 7.98 -36.11
CA ARG A 128 -6.83 9.21 -35.79
C ARG A 128 -6.41 9.77 -34.44
N ILE A 129 -6.37 11.11 -34.36
CA ILE A 129 -6.21 11.80 -33.07
C ILE A 129 -7.43 11.50 -32.20
N GLU A 130 -7.20 11.17 -30.92
CA GLU A 130 -8.26 10.94 -29.93
C GLU A 130 -9.24 12.12 -29.88
N GLU A 131 -10.54 11.81 -29.74
CA GLU A 131 -11.54 12.83 -29.52
C GLU A 131 -11.26 13.53 -28.18
N LYS A 132 -11.32 14.86 -28.19
CA LYS A 132 -11.19 15.64 -26.96
C LYS A 132 -12.43 15.41 -26.08
N MET A 133 -12.18 15.17 -24.81
CA MET A 133 -13.24 15.09 -23.79
C MET A 133 -13.72 16.48 -23.41
N ASP A 134 -15.01 16.61 -23.10
CA ASP A 134 -15.53 17.81 -22.48
C ASP A 134 -14.79 18.13 -21.18
N PRO A 135 -14.33 19.39 -20.95
CA PRO A 135 -13.53 19.75 -19.77
C PRO A 135 -14.25 19.45 -18.44
N ASP A 136 -15.54 19.72 -18.31
CA ASP A 136 -16.29 19.47 -17.06
C ASP A 136 -16.42 17.97 -16.77
N LEU A 137 -16.52 17.15 -17.84
CA LEU A 137 -16.51 15.70 -17.71
C LEU A 137 -15.13 15.18 -17.37
N ALA A 138 -14.08 15.74 -17.96
CA ALA A 138 -12.70 15.38 -17.69
C ALA A 138 -12.33 15.64 -16.21
N ASP A 139 -12.73 16.78 -15.66
CA ASP A 139 -12.51 17.12 -14.25
C ASP A 139 -13.22 16.13 -13.31
N LYS A 140 -14.45 15.73 -13.61
CA LYS A 140 -15.18 14.72 -12.82
C LYS A 140 -14.51 13.35 -12.86
N ILE A 141 -14.03 12.92 -14.02
CA ILE A 141 -13.34 11.64 -14.20
C ILE A 141 -11.99 11.67 -13.48
N TYR A 142 -11.25 12.78 -13.57
CA TYR A 142 -9.97 12.94 -12.91
C TYR A 142 -10.04 12.77 -11.38
N GLU A 143 -11.11 13.27 -10.74
CA GLU A 143 -11.33 13.04 -9.31
C GLU A 143 -11.56 11.57 -8.97
N LEU A 144 -12.20 10.79 -9.85
CA LEU A 144 -12.41 9.35 -9.65
C LEU A 144 -11.14 8.54 -9.88
N ASP A 145 -10.24 9.00 -10.76
CA ASP A 145 -8.98 8.32 -11.12
C ASP A 145 -7.80 8.64 -10.18
N ARG A 146 -8.06 9.29 -9.06
CA ARG A 146 -7.02 9.58 -8.04
C ARG A 146 -6.60 8.38 -7.20
N CYS A 147 -7.25 7.25 -7.36
CA CYS A 147 -6.96 6.05 -6.60
C CYS A 147 -5.60 5.46 -7.04
N ILE A 148 -4.64 5.40 -6.09
CA ILE A 148 -3.33 4.78 -6.30
C ILE A 148 -3.29 3.28 -5.97
N GLU A 149 -4.45 2.66 -5.74
CA GLU A 149 -4.63 1.23 -5.49
C GLU A 149 -3.80 0.68 -4.31
N CYS A 150 -3.50 1.51 -3.31
CA CYS A 150 -2.65 1.13 -2.18
C CYS A 150 -3.30 0.17 -1.18
N GLY A 151 -4.61 -0.07 -1.25
CA GLY A 151 -5.34 -0.97 -0.35
C GLY A 151 -5.61 -0.44 1.06
N CYS A 152 -5.15 0.75 1.43
CA CYS A 152 -5.33 1.29 2.80
C CYS A 152 -6.80 1.41 3.22
N CYS A 153 -7.69 1.85 2.31
CA CYS A 153 -9.13 1.97 2.60
C CYS A 153 -9.77 0.61 2.84
N VAL A 154 -9.41 -0.41 2.07
CA VAL A 154 -9.91 -1.78 2.24
C VAL A 154 -9.40 -2.37 3.55
N ALA A 155 -8.11 -2.20 3.85
CA ALA A 155 -7.51 -2.65 5.10
C ALA A 155 -8.13 -1.97 6.34
N ALA A 156 -8.57 -0.72 6.22
CA ALA A 156 -9.27 0.01 7.28
C ALA A 156 -10.76 -0.38 7.42
N CYS A 157 -11.33 -1.03 6.40
CA CYS A 157 -12.77 -1.32 6.35
C CYS A 157 -13.16 -2.47 7.27
N GLY A 158 -13.96 -2.20 8.29
CA GLY A 158 -14.51 -3.24 9.18
C GLY A 158 -15.39 -4.24 8.44
N THR A 159 -16.17 -3.80 7.46
CA THR A 159 -17.04 -4.67 6.66
C THR A 159 -16.23 -5.64 5.81
N ALA A 160 -15.18 -5.18 5.11
CA ALA A 160 -14.30 -6.04 4.33
C ALA A 160 -13.63 -7.14 5.17
N ARG A 161 -13.34 -6.84 6.44
CA ARG A 161 -12.74 -7.79 7.39
C ARG A 161 -13.73 -8.83 7.93
N MET A 162 -15.02 -8.48 8.00
CA MET A 162 -16.05 -9.32 8.59
C MET A 162 -16.84 -10.14 7.55
N ARG A 163 -16.92 -9.65 6.32
CA ARG A 163 -17.73 -10.24 5.24
C ARG A 163 -16.85 -10.55 4.03
N LYS A 164 -16.74 -11.84 3.71
CA LYS A 164 -15.94 -12.32 2.56
C LYS A 164 -16.57 -11.97 1.20
N ASP A 165 -17.87 -11.69 1.17
CA ASP A 165 -18.63 -11.30 -0.02
C ASP A 165 -18.58 -9.80 -0.30
N PHE A 166 -18.08 -9.00 0.64
CA PHE A 166 -17.86 -7.58 0.47
C PHE A 166 -16.48 -7.33 -0.15
N VAL A 167 -16.44 -6.55 -1.20
CA VAL A 167 -15.24 -6.39 -2.04
C VAL A 167 -14.51 -5.05 -1.90
N GLY A 168 -14.96 -4.21 -0.99
CA GLY A 168 -14.33 -2.88 -0.76
C GLY A 168 -15.02 -1.75 -1.50
#